data_3bf7778d8944ef67e1677968848098b3
#
_entry.id   3bf7778d8944ef67e1677968848098b3
#
_cell.length_a   1.000
_cell.length_b   1.000
_cell.length_c   1.000
_cell.angle_alpha   90.00
_cell.angle_beta   90.00
_cell.angle_gamma   90.00
#
_symmetry.space_group_name_H-M   'P 1'
#
loop_
_entity.id
_entity.type
_entity.pdbx_description
1 polymer ?
#
loop_
_entity_poly.entity_id
_entity_poly.type
_entity_poly.pdbx_seq_one_letter_code
_entity_poly.pdbx_strand_id
1 'polypeptide(L)'
;MDRGGSLRFLLLGIAGVFLFLSMQKWMKGDSVEHQPIGGETHLVAPTRAPEQTCDLWSDVSHARIRSHGGALTHYQLLTAKYRKKGEPLDISTTPDPGDEHEFRQQLFTRLRGEGPEPPNAPWNVKYDSVDYALTRADGKECDFSYKDADVVLEKTIRETGRPYELEVRTKITNVASRPMSHALSLDTVAWRTSHEVEGKMFRISPYVTHVECMPNEGKAVRLLPADFDPAKFKDEAFAPSASNPRGEWHRVPGAPAFAAVSNAYFSHAIAPVSGPAAPECLLLVEQRWDSAHHAHASEDPGAGAMYRARLAYPEKTLAPNESAEYVALSYIGPKERDILATAGGGQHRLIELIDLGFFALIAKVLVAFLLKVHSVIPNWGVAIIVLTVTARVLLFPLSLPGLKNTIRMREIKPEMDALNEKYKDDPQQRGLAQMELWRKHNVNPFKGCVPQLASMPVWFALYTTLQTAVELYNIPFLWFPDLSQSDPMFILPFVIGGTYFVQQRMMPQQGGDPVQQKMMMYMMPGMFTVFMLFLPAGLGVYMFTNSVLAITQQWSVERFARKAQAGSGNISVKVKGEGEKALPPKSEKKDSKRAGAS
;
A
#
# COMPACT_ATOMS: atom_id res chain seq x y z
N MET A 1 10.54 37.91 28.34
CA MET A 1 9.61 36.90 27.76
C MET A 1 9.66 37.08 26.25
N ASP A 2 10.44 36.26 25.57
CA ASP A 2 10.74 36.42 24.15
C ASP A 2 9.57 35.87 23.29
N ARG A 3 8.69 36.78 22.82
CA ARG A 3 7.56 36.46 21.94
C ARG A 3 8.02 35.93 20.57
N GLY A 4 9.28 36.16 20.18
CA GLY A 4 9.83 35.72 18.92
C GLY A 4 10.15 34.21 18.84
N GLY A 5 10.50 33.60 19.96
CA GLY A 5 10.80 32.17 20.04
C GLY A 5 9.56 31.29 19.87
N SER A 6 8.47 31.62 20.53
CA SER A 6 7.22 30.85 20.45
C SER A 6 6.59 30.89 19.05
N LEU A 7 6.70 32.03 18.36
CA LEU A 7 6.16 32.18 16.99
C LEU A 7 6.97 31.34 15.97
N ARG A 8 8.29 31.29 16.11
CA ARG A 8 9.14 30.44 15.24
C ARG A 8 8.85 28.95 15.39
N PHE A 9 8.50 28.50 16.61
CA PHE A 9 8.17 27.10 16.86
C PHE A 9 6.76 26.75 16.41
N LEU A 10 5.81 27.66 16.54
CA LEU A 10 4.51 27.50 15.92
C LEU A 10 4.66 27.37 14.39
N LEU A 11 5.49 28.21 13.79
CA LEU A 11 5.78 28.16 12.35
C LEU A 11 6.50 26.88 11.95
N LEU A 12 7.44 26.35 12.74
CA LEU A 12 8.09 25.06 12.47
C LEU A 12 7.14 23.87 12.65
N GLY A 13 6.25 23.92 13.64
CA GLY A 13 5.18 22.93 13.81
C GLY A 13 4.20 22.95 12.63
N ILE A 14 3.79 24.14 12.21
CA ILE A 14 2.95 24.36 11.04
C ILE A 14 3.71 23.91 9.77
N ALA A 15 4.99 24.24 9.63
CA ALA A 15 5.83 23.80 8.50
C ALA A 15 5.95 22.26 8.46
N GLY A 16 6.08 21.58 9.61
CA GLY A 16 6.07 20.12 9.72
C GLY A 16 4.73 19.51 9.29
N VAL A 17 3.63 20.14 9.70
CA VAL A 17 2.29 19.73 9.23
C VAL A 17 2.11 20.02 7.73
N PHE A 18 2.59 21.19 7.25
CA PHE A 18 2.56 21.50 5.81
C PHE A 18 3.46 20.57 5.00
N LEU A 19 4.63 20.21 5.50
CA LEU A 19 5.53 19.24 4.85
C LEU A 19 4.86 17.87 4.79
N PHE A 20 4.19 17.45 5.85
CA PHE A 20 3.43 16.20 5.89
C PHE A 20 2.23 16.23 4.94
N LEU A 21 1.48 17.33 4.93
CA LEU A 21 0.36 17.54 3.99
C LEU A 21 0.85 17.65 2.54
N SER A 22 1.97 18.30 2.29
CA SER A 22 2.61 18.38 0.97
C SER A 22 3.12 17.01 0.53
N MET A 23 3.67 16.22 1.43
CA MET A 23 4.10 14.85 1.16
C MET A 23 2.90 13.93 0.90
N GLN A 24 1.77 14.11 1.60
CA GLN A 24 0.50 13.45 1.28
C GLN A 24 -0.06 13.90 -0.07
N LYS A 25 0.01 15.20 -0.37
CA LYS A 25 -0.41 15.74 -1.67
C LYS A 25 0.49 15.21 -2.79
N TRP A 26 1.80 15.11 -2.55
CA TRP A 26 2.77 14.52 -3.48
C TRP A 26 2.55 13.00 -3.65
N MET A 27 2.18 12.27 -2.58
CA MET A 27 1.79 10.86 -2.66
C MET A 27 0.41 10.64 -3.31
N LYS A 28 -0.50 11.62 -3.22
CA LYS A 28 -1.80 11.56 -3.90
C LYS A 28 -1.71 11.85 -5.39
N GLY A 29 -0.58 12.41 -5.87
CA GLY A 29 -0.50 13.04 -7.18
C GLY A 29 -1.45 14.24 -7.25
N ASP A 30 -1.08 15.30 -7.91
CA ASP A 30 -2.06 16.33 -8.26
C ASP A 30 -3.15 15.63 -9.08
N SER A 31 -4.41 15.76 -8.67
CA SER A 31 -5.54 15.40 -9.53
C SER A 31 -5.47 16.32 -10.73
N VAL A 32 -4.74 15.89 -11.74
CA VAL A 32 -4.70 16.59 -13.02
C VAL A 32 -6.12 16.49 -13.56
N GLU A 33 -6.69 17.65 -13.88
CA GLU A 33 -7.98 17.79 -14.54
C GLU A 33 -7.89 17.08 -15.90
N HIS A 34 -8.28 15.80 -15.93
CA HIS A 34 -8.25 15.02 -17.15
C HIS A 34 -9.53 15.32 -17.93
N GLN A 35 -9.36 15.85 -19.12
CA GLN A 35 -10.46 15.83 -20.09
C GLN A 35 -10.84 14.35 -20.30
N PRO A 36 -12.15 14.02 -20.35
CA PRO A 36 -12.58 12.67 -20.64
C PRO A 36 -11.96 12.26 -21.98
N ILE A 37 -11.01 11.35 -21.91
CA ILE A 37 -10.54 10.64 -23.10
C ILE A 37 -11.78 9.96 -23.63
N GLY A 38 -12.16 10.25 -24.86
CA GLY A 38 -13.38 9.75 -25.48
C GLY A 38 -13.45 8.24 -25.28
N GLY A 39 -14.29 7.81 -24.34
CA GLY A 39 -14.38 6.41 -23.94
C GLY A 39 -14.66 5.53 -25.15
N GLU A 40 -14.20 4.30 -25.12
CA GLU A 40 -14.56 3.30 -26.13
C GLU A 40 -16.08 3.27 -26.23
N THR A 41 -16.63 3.63 -27.39
CA THR A 41 -18.07 3.59 -27.65
C THR A 41 -18.42 2.24 -28.23
N HIS A 42 -19.46 1.60 -27.69
CA HIS A 42 -20.00 0.37 -28.23
C HIS A 42 -21.19 0.66 -29.12
N LEU A 43 -21.26 -0.03 -30.26
CA LEU A 43 -22.46 -0.06 -31.07
C LEU A 43 -23.36 -1.17 -30.50
N VAL A 44 -24.36 -0.76 -29.74
CA VAL A 44 -25.41 -1.68 -29.26
C VAL A 44 -26.36 -1.98 -30.40
N ALA A 45 -26.66 -3.25 -30.60
CA ALA A 45 -27.68 -3.65 -31.56
C ALA A 45 -29.04 -3.02 -31.19
N PRO A 46 -29.79 -2.48 -32.15
CA PRO A 46 -31.06 -1.80 -31.88
C PRO A 46 -32.14 -2.70 -31.28
N THR A 47 -31.99 -4.01 -31.38
CA THR A 47 -32.87 -5.03 -30.78
C THR A 47 -31.98 -6.08 -30.10
N ARG A 48 -32.07 -6.18 -28.79
CA ARG A 48 -31.32 -7.14 -27.99
C ARG A 48 -32.18 -8.34 -27.61
N ALA A 49 -31.55 -9.52 -27.49
CA ALA A 49 -32.18 -10.67 -26.90
C ALA A 49 -32.51 -10.42 -25.40
N PRO A 50 -33.57 -11.00 -24.84
CA PRO A 50 -33.85 -10.91 -23.41
C PRO A 50 -32.64 -11.41 -22.59
N GLU A 51 -32.22 -10.63 -21.58
CA GLU A 51 -31.16 -11.02 -20.71
C GLU A 51 -31.47 -12.26 -19.89
N GLN A 52 -30.53 -13.19 -19.86
CA GLN A 52 -30.57 -14.39 -19.03
C GLN A 52 -29.42 -14.33 -18.03
N THR A 53 -29.61 -14.86 -16.83
CA THR A 53 -28.58 -14.92 -15.80
C THR A 53 -28.28 -16.35 -15.40
N CYS A 54 -27.02 -16.63 -15.07
CA CYS A 54 -26.57 -17.88 -14.54
C CYS A 54 -25.82 -17.64 -13.23
N ASP A 55 -26.15 -18.40 -12.20
CA ASP A 55 -25.53 -18.32 -10.87
C ASP A 55 -24.59 -19.51 -10.65
N LEU A 56 -23.35 -19.23 -10.21
CA LEU A 56 -22.37 -20.23 -9.79
C LEU A 56 -22.20 -20.17 -8.27
N TRP A 57 -22.23 -21.33 -7.63
CA TRP A 57 -22.15 -21.46 -6.18
C TRP A 57 -20.98 -22.32 -5.76
N SER A 58 -20.18 -21.79 -4.83
CA SER A 58 -19.19 -22.54 -4.07
C SER A 58 -19.42 -22.42 -2.57
N ASP A 59 -18.63 -23.12 -1.77
CA ASP A 59 -18.72 -23.03 -0.30
C ASP A 59 -18.35 -21.62 0.22
N VAL A 60 -17.61 -20.84 -0.58
CA VAL A 60 -17.03 -19.56 -0.15
C VAL A 60 -17.50 -18.36 -0.97
N SER A 61 -18.14 -18.59 -2.13
CA SER A 61 -18.55 -17.52 -3.04
C SER A 61 -19.80 -17.85 -3.83
N HIS A 62 -20.48 -16.78 -4.26
CA HIS A 62 -21.59 -16.81 -5.21
C HIS A 62 -21.30 -15.82 -6.32
N ALA A 63 -21.29 -16.29 -7.56
CA ALA A 63 -21.06 -15.47 -8.74
C ALA A 63 -22.33 -15.46 -9.62
N ARG A 64 -22.69 -14.28 -10.13
CA ARG A 64 -23.78 -14.12 -11.10
C ARG A 64 -23.22 -13.61 -12.41
N ILE A 65 -23.57 -14.33 -13.48
CA ILE A 65 -23.13 -14.05 -14.84
C ILE A 65 -24.36 -13.77 -15.70
N ARG A 66 -24.27 -12.74 -16.53
CA ARG A 66 -25.32 -12.34 -17.48
C ARG A 66 -25.02 -12.84 -18.88
N SER A 67 -26.06 -13.07 -19.69
CA SER A 67 -25.92 -13.49 -21.09
C SER A 67 -25.38 -12.38 -22.00
N HIS A 68 -25.65 -11.11 -21.67
CA HIS A 68 -25.10 -9.98 -22.41
C HIS A 68 -23.60 -9.87 -22.14
N GLY A 69 -22.78 -10.06 -23.17
CA GLY A 69 -21.32 -10.11 -23.08
C GLY A 69 -20.75 -11.31 -22.32
N GLY A 70 -21.61 -12.21 -21.79
CA GLY A 70 -21.17 -13.32 -20.94
C GLY A 70 -20.33 -12.83 -19.76
N ALA A 71 -20.74 -11.73 -19.13
CA ALA A 71 -19.95 -11.01 -18.13
C ALA A 71 -20.47 -11.26 -16.70
N LEU A 72 -19.55 -11.19 -15.74
CA LEU A 72 -19.88 -11.33 -14.33
C LEU A 72 -20.37 -10.00 -13.76
N THR A 73 -21.54 -10.00 -13.14
CA THR A 73 -22.19 -8.81 -12.56
C THR A 73 -22.03 -8.73 -11.05
N HIS A 74 -22.10 -9.87 -10.35
CA HIS A 74 -21.97 -9.94 -8.90
C HIS A 74 -21.01 -11.04 -8.49
N TYR A 75 -20.21 -10.76 -7.46
CA TYR A 75 -19.36 -11.76 -6.82
C TYR A 75 -19.38 -11.56 -5.31
N GLN A 76 -20.16 -12.37 -4.64
CA GLN A 76 -20.41 -12.29 -3.21
C GLN A 76 -19.53 -13.27 -2.44
N LEU A 77 -18.88 -12.79 -1.38
CA LEU A 77 -18.10 -13.61 -0.46
C LEU A 77 -19.01 -14.15 0.65
N LEU A 78 -19.19 -15.47 0.71
CA LEU A 78 -20.12 -16.12 1.65
C LEU A 78 -19.52 -16.38 3.02
N THR A 79 -18.18 -16.39 3.13
CA THR A 79 -17.47 -16.62 4.39
C THR A 79 -17.86 -15.57 5.44
N ALA A 80 -18.14 -16.01 6.66
CA ALA A 80 -18.62 -15.15 7.75
C ALA A 80 -17.73 -13.93 8.04
N LYS A 81 -16.43 -14.06 7.83
CA LYS A 81 -15.43 -13.00 7.95
C LYS A 81 -15.69 -11.82 6.99
N TYR A 82 -16.18 -12.09 5.79
CA TYR A 82 -16.40 -11.10 4.74
C TYR A 82 -17.85 -10.65 4.65
N ARG A 83 -18.43 -10.27 5.79
CA ARG A 83 -19.78 -9.73 5.83
C ARG A 83 -19.75 -8.22 6.14
N LYS A 84 -20.61 -7.47 5.46
CA LYS A 84 -20.83 -6.05 5.71
C LYS A 84 -22.25 -5.87 6.22
N LYS A 85 -22.41 -5.40 7.47
CA LYS A 85 -23.71 -5.24 8.14
C LYS A 85 -24.56 -6.53 8.18
N GLY A 86 -23.91 -7.69 8.25
CA GLY A 86 -24.58 -8.99 8.31
C GLY A 86 -24.82 -9.67 6.95
N GLU A 87 -24.69 -8.94 5.84
CA GLU A 87 -24.86 -9.47 4.48
C GLU A 87 -23.51 -9.86 3.86
N PRO A 88 -23.46 -10.84 2.95
CA PRO A 88 -22.28 -11.18 2.17
C PRO A 88 -21.70 -9.95 1.46
N LEU A 89 -20.38 -9.78 1.48
CA LEU A 89 -19.73 -8.69 0.80
C LEU A 89 -19.69 -8.98 -0.70
N ASP A 90 -20.34 -8.14 -1.50
CA ASP A 90 -20.16 -8.14 -2.94
C ASP A 90 -18.90 -7.33 -3.28
N ILE A 91 -17.94 -7.97 -3.93
CA ILE A 91 -16.69 -7.34 -4.35
C ILE A 91 -16.68 -6.92 -5.82
N SER A 92 -17.70 -7.29 -6.59
CA SER A 92 -17.96 -6.70 -7.90
C SER A 92 -18.51 -5.28 -7.68
N THR A 93 -17.71 -4.28 -8.00
CA THR A 93 -18.01 -2.89 -7.67
C THR A 93 -18.51 -2.07 -8.85
N THR A 94 -18.50 -2.66 -10.03
CA THR A 94 -19.01 -1.99 -11.23
C THR A 94 -20.53 -1.85 -11.10
N PRO A 95 -21.08 -0.62 -11.10
CA PRO A 95 -22.52 -0.44 -11.10
C PRO A 95 -23.11 -1.04 -12.38
N ASP A 96 -24.40 -1.32 -12.37
CA ASP A 96 -25.08 -1.75 -13.60
C ASP A 96 -24.91 -0.64 -14.66
N PRO A 97 -24.15 -0.91 -15.73
CA PRO A 97 -23.71 0.14 -16.63
C PRO A 97 -24.77 0.53 -17.65
N GLY A 98 -25.91 -0.17 -17.71
CA GLY A 98 -26.78 -0.12 -18.87
C GLY A 98 -26.10 -0.69 -20.13
N ASP A 99 -26.82 -0.68 -21.24
CA ASP A 99 -26.36 -1.32 -22.49
C ASP A 99 -25.09 -0.68 -23.09
N GLU A 100 -24.91 0.62 -22.89
CA GLU A 100 -23.78 1.36 -23.49
C GLU A 100 -22.43 1.06 -22.84
N HIS A 101 -22.42 0.43 -21.66
CA HIS A 101 -21.20 0.28 -20.85
C HIS A 101 -20.95 -1.15 -20.36
N GLU A 102 -21.52 -2.15 -21.03
CA GLU A 102 -21.36 -3.57 -20.68
C GLU A 102 -19.90 -4.02 -20.56
N PHE A 103 -19.03 -3.47 -21.41
CA PHE A 103 -17.61 -3.73 -21.39
C PHE A 103 -16.90 -3.34 -20.10
N ARG A 104 -17.59 -2.65 -19.19
CA ARG A 104 -17.09 -2.28 -17.87
C ARG A 104 -17.37 -3.36 -16.81
N GLN A 105 -17.87 -4.52 -17.23
CA GLN A 105 -18.10 -5.65 -16.33
C GLN A 105 -16.93 -6.62 -16.31
N GLN A 106 -16.87 -7.40 -15.23
CA GLN A 106 -15.86 -8.41 -15.03
C GLN A 106 -15.96 -9.52 -16.06
N LEU A 107 -14.81 -10.05 -16.48
CA LEU A 107 -14.70 -11.18 -17.41
C LEU A 107 -15.35 -10.92 -18.76
N PHE A 108 -15.55 -9.66 -19.11
CA PHE A 108 -16.05 -9.28 -20.43
C PHE A 108 -15.04 -9.71 -21.50
N THR A 109 -15.53 -10.48 -22.48
CA THR A 109 -14.72 -10.96 -23.59
C THR A 109 -14.99 -10.12 -24.82
N ARG A 110 -13.95 -9.53 -25.37
CA ARG A 110 -14.03 -8.74 -26.59
C ARG A 110 -13.39 -9.50 -27.74
N LEU A 111 -14.09 -9.50 -28.86
CA LEU A 111 -13.61 -10.04 -30.11
C LEU A 111 -13.54 -8.95 -31.16
N ARG A 112 -12.32 -8.69 -31.61
CA ARG A 112 -12.06 -7.82 -32.72
C ARG A 112 -12.14 -8.62 -34.02
N GLY A 113 -12.96 -8.15 -34.97
CA GLY A 113 -13.06 -8.71 -36.31
C GLY A 113 -12.08 -8.08 -37.30
N GLU A 114 -12.11 -8.56 -38.56
CA GLU A 114 -11.29 -8.05 -39.67
C GLU A 114 -11.71 -6.63 -40.09
N GLY A 115 -10.74 -5.85 -40.49
CA GLY A 115 -10.87 -4.60 -41.23
C GLY A 115 -9.86 -3.55 -40.83
N PRO A 116 -9.37 -2.72 -41.77
CA PRO A 116 -8.60 -1.56 -41.43
C PRO A 116 -9.48 -0.60 -40.63
N GLU A 117 -9.03 -0.19 -39.47
CA GLU A 117 -9.66 0.88 -38.72
C GLU A 117 -9.57 2.20 -39.54
N PRO A 118 -10.68 2.87 -39.85
CA PRO A 118 -10.60 4.26 -40.24
C PRO A 118 -9.96 5.02 -39.06
N PRO A 119 -9.13 6.04 -39.31
CA PRO A 119 -8.37 6.72 -38.27
C PRO A 119 -9.21 7.38 -37.17
N ASN A 120 -10.53 7.37 -37.24
CA ASN A 120 -11.46 7.92 -36.24
C ASN A 120 -12.73 7.06 -36.05
N ALA A 121 -12.78 5.84 -36.55
CA ALA A 121 -13.93 4.96 -36.30
C ALA A 121 -13.72 4.14 -35.05
N PRO A 122 -14.79 3.89 -34.25
CA PRO A 122 -14.76 2.81 -33.30
C PRO A 122 -14.41 1.51 -34.04
N TRP A 123 -13.66 0.65 -33.43
CA TRP A 123 -13.28 -0.68 -33.90
C TRP A 123 -14.44 -1.35 -34.63
N ASN A 124 -14.13 -2.21 -35.59
CA ASN A 124 -15.15 -3.01 -36.26
C ASN A 124 -15.69 -4.06 -35.26
N VAL A 125 -16.72 -3.66 -34.54
CA VAL A 125 -17.15 -4.18 -33.23
C VAL A 125 -18.35 -5.12 -33.36
N LYS A 126 -18.49 -5.81 -34.48
CA LYS A 126 -19.58 -6.76 -34.66
C LYS A 126 -19.69 -7.78 -33.51
N TYR A 127 -18.58 -8.06 -32.81
CA TYR A 127 -18.50 -9.05 -31.73
C TYR A 127 -18.06 -8.48 -30.37
N ASP A 128 -18.09 -7.18 -30.22
CA ASP A 128 -17.69 -6.52 -28.95
C ASP A 128 -18.80 -6.59 -27.88
N SER A 129 -20.05 -6.62 -28.32
CA SER A 129 -21.23 -6.77 -27.46
C SER A 129 -22.11 -7.88 -28.04
N VAL A 130 -21.90 -9.10 -27.55
CA VAL A 130 -22.62 -10.28 -28.02
C VAL A 130 -23.69 -10.67 -27.02
N ASP A 131 -24.93 -10.82 -27.52
CA ASP A 131 -26.01 -11.42 -26.75
C ASP A 131 -25.94 -12.94 -26.88
N TYR A 132 -25.36 -13.56 -25.89
CA TYR A 132 -25.28 -15.02 -25.84
C TYR A 132 -26.63 -15.64 -25.45
N ALA A 133 -26.93 -16.81 -26.00
CA ALA A 133 -27.94 -17.70 -25.46
C ALA A 133 -27.32 -18.54 -24.34
N LEU A 134 -27.99 -18.59 -23.19
CA LEU A 134 -27.59 -19.47 -22.10
C LEU A 134 -28.03 -20.91 -22.43
N THR A 135 -27.06 -21.81 -22.57
CA THR A 135 -27.31 -23.21 -22.98
C THR A 135 -27.25 -24.18 -21.81
N ARG A 136 -26.51 -23.84 -20.74
CA ARG A 136 -26.42 -24.63 -19.52
C ARG A 136 -26.25 -23.71 -18.30
N ALA A 137 -26.97 -24.07 -17.21
CA ALA A 137 -26.89 -23.43 -15.91
C ALA A 137 -27.14 -24.49 -14.84
N ASP A 138 -26.09 -25.08 -14.28
CA ASP A 138 -26.20 -26.15 -13.27
C ASP A 138 -25.70 -25.77 -11.89
N GLY A 139 -25.39 -24.47 -11.67
CA GLY A 139 -24.86 -23.92 -10.42
C GLY A 139 -23.36 -24.06 -10.25
N LYS A 140 -22.67 -24.80 -11.10
CA LYS A 140 -21.20 -24.93 -11.14
C LYS A 140 -20.58 -24.55 -12.47
N GLU A 141 -21.39 -24.56 -13.52
CA GLU A 141 -20.96 -24.24 -14.87
C GLU A 141 -22.06 -23.47 -15.60
N CYS A 142 -21.66 -22.43 -16.32
CA CYS A 142 -22.51 -21.60 -17.16
C CYS A 142 -21.96 -21.67 -18.58
N ASP A 143 -22.75 -22.23 -19.52
CA ASP A 143 -22.40 -22.27 -20.92
C ASP A 143 -23.23 -21.28 -21.72
N PHE A 144 -22.55 -20.47 -22.49
CA PHE A 144 -23.11 -19.43 -23.33
C PHE A 144 -22.72 -19.69 -24.79
N SER A 145 -23.64 -19.54 -25.72
CA SER A 145 -23.38 -19.71 -27.14
C SER A 145 -23.97 -18.57 -27.95
N TYR A 146 -23.22 -18.12 -28.94
CA TYR A 146 -23.67 -17.18 -29.96
C TYR A 146 -23.32 -17.75 -31.33
N LYS A 147 -24.23 -17.62 -32.29
CA LYS A 147 -24.01 -18.10 -33.65
C LYS A 147 -24.60 -17.10 -34.65
N ASP A 148 -23.79 -16.75 -35.63
CA ASP A 148 -24.24 -16.04 -36.82
C ASP A 148 -23.80 -16.76 -38.12
N ALA A 149 -23.79 -16.05 -39.27
CA ALA A 149 -23.42 -16.62 -40.55
C ALA A 149 -21.90 -16.88 -40.67
N ASP A 150 -21.07 -16.17 -39.90
CA ASP A 150 -19.62 -16.15 -40.01
C ASP A 150 -18.91 -16.89 -38.86
N VAL A 151 -19.49 -16.86 -37.64
CA VAL A 151 -18.80 -17.34 -36.44
C VAL A 151 -19.74 -18.05 -35.47
N VAL A 152 -19.20 -19.03 -34.76
CA VAL A 152 -19.78 -19.61 -33.53
C VAL A 152 -18.86 -19.27 -32.37
N LEU A 153 -19.43 -18.63 -31.34
CA LEU A 153 -18.76 -18.29 -30.09
C LEU A 153 -19.35 -19.14 -28.98
N GLU A 154 -18.50 -19.87 -28.27
CA GLU A 154 -18.87 -20.65 -27.10
C GLU A 154 -18.06 -20.12 -25.92
N LYS A 155 -18.75 -19.69 -24.87
CA LYS A 155 -18.10 -19.21 -23.65
C LYS A 155 -18.61 -20.03 -22.47
N THR A 156 -17.68 -20.67 -21.77
CA THR A 156 -17.96 -21.44 -20.56
C THR A 156 -17.29 -20.74 -19.38
N ILE A 157 -18.04 -20.52 -18.31
CA ILE A 157 -17.51 -20.06 -17.03
C ILE A 157 -17.87 -21.11 -15.99
N ARG A 158 -16.87 -21.69 -15.35
CA ARG A 158 -17.07 -22.76 -14.37
C ARG A 158 -16.28 -22.54 -13.09
N GLU A 159 -16.80 -23.06 -12.00
CA GLU A 159 -16.09 -23.18 -10.75
C GLU A 159 -15.01 -24.28 -10.84
N THR A 160 -13.79 -23.99 -10.33
CA THR A 160 -12.66 -24.92 -10.41
C THR A 160 -12.60 -25.92 -9.24
N GLY A 161 -13.45 -25.74 -8.21
CA GLY A 161 -13.38 -26.46 -6.94
C GLY A 161 -12.36 -25.90 -5.96
N ARG A 162 -11.64 -24.82 -6.35
CA ARG A 162 -10.74 -24.07 -5.46
C ARG A 162 -11.40 -22.77 -5.01
N PRO A 163 -11.08 -22.29 -3.79
CA PRO A 163 -11.67 -21.07 -3.27
C PRO A 163 -11.41 -19.86 -4.19
N TYR A 164 -12.49 -19.14 -4.53
CA TYR A 164 -12.45 -17.87 -5.27
C TYR A 164 -11.91 -17.96 -6.71
N GLU A 165 -11.92 -19.15 -7.30
CA GLU A 165 -11.43 -19.38 -8.65
C GLU A 165 -12.54 -19.75 -9.62
N LEU A 166 -12.51 -19.13 -10.80
CA LEU A 166 -13.33 -19.47 -11.95
C LEU A 166 -12.43 -19.75 -13.14
N GLU A 167 -12.76 -20.76 -13.93
CA GLU A 167 -12.16 -20.96 -15.25
C GLU A 167 -13.06 -20.31 -16.30
N VAL A 168 -12.47 -19.50 -17.15
CA VAL A 168 -13.13 -18.85 -18.28
C VAL A 168 -12.57 -19.44 -19.56
N ARG A 169 -13.41 -20.12 -20.31
CA ARG A 169 -13.07 -20.74 -21.60
C ARG A 169 -13.84 -20.03 -22.70
N THR A 170 -13.16 -19.60 -23.74
CA THR A 170 -13.78 -19.00 -24.92
C THR A 170 -13.29 -19.72 -26.15
N LYS A 171 -14.23 -20.32 -26.89
CA LYS A 171 -13.94 -21.01 -28.16
C LYS A 171 -14.60 -20.26 -29.30
N ILE A 172 -13.83 -20.02 -30.34
CA ILE A 172 -14.24 -19.32 -31.54
C ILE A 172 -14.10 -20.28 -32.71
N THR A 173 -15.17 -20.46 -33.47
CA THR A 173 -15.18 -21.31 -34.66
C THR A 173 -15.57 -20.49 -35.88
N ASN A 174 -14.72 -20.46 -36.89
CA ASN A 174 -15.04 -19.84 -38.18
C ASN A 174 -15.96 -20.77 -38.98
N VAL A 175 -17.22 -20.36 -39.18
CA VAL A 175 -18.20 -21.10 -40.00
C VAL A 175 -18.40 -20.48 -41.38
N ALA A 176 -17.71 -19.37 -41.67
CA ALA A 176 -17.70 -18.76 -43.00
C ALA A 176 -16.92 -19.63 -43.99
N SER A 177 -17.18 -19.45 -45.28
CA SER A 177 -16.47 -20.12 -46.36
C SER A 177 -15.11 -19.50 -46.68
N ARG A 178 -14.68 -18.46 -45.95
CA ARG A 178 -13.41 -17.72 -46.12
C ARG A 178 -12.61 -17.70 -44.82
N PRO A 179 -11.29 -17.53 -44.89
CA PRO A 179 -10.51 -17.27 -43.67
C PRO A 179 -10.99 -16.03 -42.95
N MET A 180 -10.99 -16.05 -41.61
CA MET A 180 -11.37 -14.93 -40.74
C MET A 180 -10.28 -14.67 -39.70
N SER A 181 -9.90 -13.40 -39.55
CA SER A 181 -9.00 -12.98 -38.48
C SER A 181 -9.78 -12.44 -37.29
N HIS A 182 -9.30 -12.74 -36.12
CA HIS A 182 -9.83 -12.22 -34.87
C HIS A 182 -8.71 -11.97 -33.85
N ALA A 183 -8.95 -11.03 -32.93
CA ALA A 183 -8.15 -10.81 -31.74
C ALA A 183 -9.06 -10.85 -30.51
N LEU A 184 -8.73 -11.70 -29.54
CA LEU A 184 -9.49 -11.83 -28.31
C LEU A 184 -8.84 -11.02 -27.19
N SER A 185 -9.64 -10.36 -26.39
CA SER A 185 -9.20 -9.82 -25.12
C SER A 185 -10.17 -10.18 -23.99
N LEU A 186 -9.60 -10.37 -22.80
CA LEU A 186 -10.34 -10.62 -21.55
C LEU A 186 -9.98 -9.54 -20.55
N ASP A 187 -11.01 -8.89 -19.99
CA ASP A 187 -10.84 -7.78 -19.06
C ASP A 187 -11.21 -8.19 -17.64
N THR A 188 -10.44 -7.70 -16.67
CA THR A 188 -10.83 -7.61 -15.27
C THR A 188 -10.92 -6.15 -14.85
N VAL A 189 -11.95 -5.79 -14.09
CA VAL A 189 -12.28 -4.40 -13.83
C VAL A 189 -12.69 -4.17 -12.38
N ALA A 190 -12.55 -2.95 -11.89
CA ALA A 190 -13.20 -2.48 -10.67
C ALA A 190 -13.56 -1.01 -10.80
N TRP A 191 -14.74 -0.65 -10.34
CA TRP A 191 -15.14 0.74 -10.18
C TRP A 191 -14.92 1.19 -8.75
N ARG A 192 -14.40 2.41 -8.57
CA ARG A 192 -14.28 3.05 -7.25
C ARG A 192 -14.74 4.48 -7.33
N THR A 193 -15.61 4.87 -6.42
CA THR A 193 -16.01 6.26 -6.29
C THR A 193 -14.88 7.08 -5.68
N SER A 194 -14.85 8.38 -5.98
CA SER A 194 -13.89 9.32 -5.37
C SER A 194 -13.97 9.28 -3.84
N HIS A 195 -15.16 9.18 -3.29
CA HIS A 195 -15.41 9.06 -1.84
C HIS A 195 -14.76 7.83 -1.18
N GLU A 196 -14.70 6.70 -1.89
CA GLU A 196 -14.06 5.48 -1.38
C GLU A 196 -12.53 5.60 -1.41
N VAL A 197 -11.98 6.25 -2.42
CA VAL A 197 -10.53 6.38 -2.64
C VAL A 197 -9.94 7.52 -1.84
N GLU A 198 -10.62 8.67 -1.75
CA GLU A 198 -10.07 9.88 -1.11
C GLU A 198 -9.84 9.74 0.40
N GLY A 199 -10.45 8.78 1.07
CA GLY A 199 -10.29 8.62 2.50
C GLY A 199 -10.64 9.91 3.27
N LYS A 200 -11.03 9.80 4.52
CA LYS A 200 -11.21 10.96 5.39
C LYS A 200 -9.83 11.55 5.76
N MET A 201 -9.79 12.85 6.04
CA MET A 201 -8.58 13.56 6.48
C MET A 201 -7.70 12.66 7.37
N PHE A 202 -6.46 12.40 6.94
CA PHE A 202 -5.47 11.52 7.58
C PHE A 202 -5.76 9.99 7.59
N ARG A 203 -6.86 9.52 7.02
CA ARG A 203 -7.14 8.08 6.91
C ARG A 203 -6.83 7.59 5.50
N ILE A 204 -5.80 6.75 5.37
CA ILE A 204 -5.55 6.05 4.11
C ILE A 204 -6.70 5.07 3.89
N SER A 205 -7.42 5.24 2.80
CA SER A 205 -8.50 4.32 2.47
C SER A 205 -7.91 2.94 2.15
N PRO A 206 -8.42 1.85 2.73
CA PRO A 206 -8.03 0.50 2.32
C PRO A 206 -8.49 0.15 0.90
N TYR A 207 -9.36 0.99 0.32
CA TYR A 207 -9.89 0.82 -1.02
C TYR A 207 -9.09 1.57 -2.10
N VAL A 208 -7.91 2.14 -1.74
CA VAL A 208 -6.97 2.61 -2.76
C VAL A 208 -6.70 1.45 -3.70
N THR A 209 -7.14 1.63 -4.94
CA THR A 209 -7.11 0.59 -5.97
C THR A 209 -6.00 0.91 -6.97
N HIS A 210 -5.35 -0.12 -7.46
CA HIS A 210 -4.34 -0.05 -8.50
C HIS A 210 -4.57 -1.13 -9.54
N VAL A 211 -4.05 -0.91 -10.72
CA VAL A 211 -3.96 -1.93 -11.76
C VAL A 211 -2.57 -2.53 -11.74
N GLU A 212 -2.48 -3.83 -11.93
CA GLU A 212 -1.20 -4.52 -11.88
C GLU A 212 -1.07 -5.63 -12.90
N CYS A 213 0.16 -5.85 -13.33
CA CYS A 213 0.54 -6.96 -14.18
C CYS A 213 1.79 -7.63 -13.62
N MET A 214 1.77 -8.94 -13.55
CA MET A 214 2.90 -9.76 -13.18
C MET A 214 3.42 -10.47 -14.42
N PRO A 215 4.57 -10.11 -14.98
CA PRO A 215 5.19 -10.88 -16.02
C PRO A 215 5.71 -12.22 -15.47
N ASN A 216 5.84 -13.23 -16.34
CA ASN A 216 6.41 -14.52 -15.94
C ASN A 216 7.81 -14.36 -15.37
N GLU A 217 8.59 -13.44 -15.93
CA GLU A 217 9.92 -13.09 -15.44
C GLU A 217 9.95 -11.63 -14.98
N GLY A 218 10.56 -11.37 -13.85
CA GLY A 218 10.70 -10.01 -13.30
C GLY A 218 9.77 -9.71 -12.13
N LYS A 219 9.44 -8.42 -11.96
CA LYS A 219 8.65 -7.88 -10.86
C LYS A 219 7.28 -7.42 -11.36
N ALA A 220 6.30 -7.41 -10.46
CA ALA A 220 5.00 -6.83 -10.73
C ALA A 220 5.13 -5.33 -11.07
N VAL A 221 4.43 -4.92 -12.11
CA VAL A 221 4.19 -3.51 -12.45
C VAL A 221 2.86 -3.13 -11.84
N ARG A 222 2.86 -2.12 -10.96
CA ARG A 222 1.67 -1.61 -10.27
C ARG A 222 1.53 -0.14 -10.57
N LEU A 223 0.36 0.26 -11.06
CA LEU A 223 0.09 1.63 -11.48
C LEU A 223 -1.14 2.17 -10.77
N LEU A 224 -1.01 3.41 -10.33
CA LEU A 224 -2.06 4.21 -9.70
C LEU A 224 -2.68 5.17 -10.73
N PRO A 225 -3.82 5.81 -10.44
CA PRO A 225 -4.43 6.79 -11.35
C PRO A 225 -3.47 7.88 -11.84
N ALA A 226 -2.56 8.34 -10.97
CA ALA A 226 -1.57 9.37 -11.31
C ALA A 226 -0.53 8.93 -12.37
N ASP A 227 -0.41 7.62 -12.63
CA ASP A 227 0.48 7.12 -13.68
C ASP A 227 -0.14 7.19 -15.08
N PHE A 228 -1.46 7.44 -15.15
CA PHE A 228 -2.22 7.59 -16.39
C PHE A 228 -2.46 9.04 -16.77
N ASP A 229 -1.55 9.94 -16.39
CA ASP A 229 -1.54 11.31 -16.85
C ASP A 229 -1.30 11.36 -18.37
N PRO A 230 -2.15 12.04 -19.19
CA PRO A 230 -1.95 12.19 -20.62
C PRO A 230 -0.57 12.72 -21.03
N ALA A 231 0.09 13.49 -20.16
CA ALA A 231 1.47 13.94 -20.39
C ALA A 231 2.46 12.78 -20.48
N LYS A 232 2.18 11.64 -19.85
CA LYS A 232 3.00 10.41 -19.85
C LYS A 232 2.71 9.48 -21.03
N PHE A 233 1.64 9.70 -21.80
CA PHE A 233 1.29 8.84 -22.95
C PHE A 233 2.31 8.89 -24.11
N LYS A 234 3.32 9.76 -24.00
CA LYS A 234 4.47 9.78 -24.91
C LYS A 234 5.52 8.70 -24.60
N ASP A 235 5.43 8.05 -23.45
CA ASP A 235 6.36 7.00 -23.06
C ASP A 235 6.14 5.75 -23.93
N GLU A 236 7.21 4.97 -24.15
CA GLU A 236 7.18 3.75 -24.96
C GLU A 236 6.12 2.74 -24.46
N ALA A 237 5.84 2.72 -23.17
CA ALA A 237 4.82 1.86 -22.57
C ALA A 237 3.39 2.16 -23.09
N PHE A 238 3.13 3.37 -23.57
CA PHE A 238 1.86 3.78 -24.16
C PHE A 238 1.89 3.80 -25.70
N ALA A 239 2.96 3.32 -26.32
CA ALA A 239 3.08 3.34 -27.77
C ALA A 239 1.90 2.63 -28.46
N PRO A 240 1.32 3.21 -29.52
CA PRO A 240 0.25 2.58 -30.28
C PRO A 240 0.67 1.21 -30.82
N SER A 241 -0.23 0.23 -30.72
CA SER A 241 -0.05 -1.12 -31.24
C SER A 241 -1.38 -1.69 -31.71
N ALA A 242 -1.37 -2.89 -32.29
CA ALA A 242 -2.61 -3.56 -32.67
C ALA A 242 -3.57 -3.80 -31.49
N SER A 243 -3.05 -4.03 -30.28
CA SER A 243 -3.81 -4.19 -29.04
C SER A 243 -4.09 -2.87 -28.31
N ASN A 244 -3.38 -1.78 -28.65
CA ASN A 244 -3.46 -0.47 -28.04
C ASN A 244 -3.42 0.65 -29.12
N PRO A 245 -4.39 0.72 -30.04
CA PRO A 245 -4.29 1.60 -31.21
C PRO A 245 -4.29 3.10 -30.87
N ARG A 246 -4.91 3.50 -29.76
CA ARG A 246 -4.94 4.90 -29.31
C ARG A 246 -3.79 5.29 -28.39
N GLY A 247 -2.98 4.33 -27.94
CA GLY A 247 -1.89 4.59 -27.00
C GLY A 247 -2.35 5.00 -25.59
N GLU A 248 -3.58 4.62 -25.19
CA GLU A 248 -4.15 4.96 -23.88
C GLU A 248 -3.81 3.90 -22.80
N TRP A 249 -3.55 2.68 -23.24
CA TRP A 249 -3.21 1.58 -22.36
C TRP A 249 -1.71 1.51 -22.10
N HIS A 250 -1.35 1.33 -20.84
CA HIS A 250 0.03 1.02 -20.47
C HIS A 250 0.31 -0.45 -20.75
N ARG A 251 1.22 -0.74 -21.68
CA ARG A 251 1.67 -2.09 -22.03
C ARG A 251 2.81 -2.53 -21.11
N VAL A 252 2.64 -3.68 -20.49
CA VAL A 252 3.70 -4.31 -19.69
C VAL A 252 4.45 -5.32 -20.55
N PRO A 253 5.78 -5.18 -20.71
CA PRO A 253 6.57 -6.09 -21.53
C PRO A 253 6.59 -7.51 -20.97
N GLY A 254 6.64 -8.51 -21.88
CA GLY A 254 6.74 -9.93 -21.54
C GLY A 254 5.37 -10.61 -21.39
N ALA A 255 5.40 -11.94 -21.45
CA ALA A 255 4.20 -12.75 -21.25
C ALA A 255 3.74 -12.67 -19.79
N PRO A 256 2.47 -12.32 -19.52
CA PRO A 256 1.98 -12.18 -18.16
C PRO A 256 1.75 -13.54 -17.47
N ALA A 257 2.09 -13.61 -16.19
CA ALA A 257 1.60 -14.63 -15.29
C ALA A 257 0.16 -14.31 -14.86
N PHE A 258 -0.14 -13.02 -14.61
CA PHE A 258 -1.49 -12.52 -14.40
C PHE A 258 -1.59 -11.02 -14.71
N ALA A 259 -2.82 -10.56 -14.97
CA ALA A 259 -3.23 -9.17 -14.96
C ALA A 259 -4.29 -9.00 -13.87
N ALA A 260 -4.27 -7.90 -13.09
CA ALA A 260 -5.21 -7.75 -11.99
C ALA A 260 -5.58 -6.30 -11.69
N VAL A 261 -6.72 -6.15 -11.03
CA VAL A 261 -7.15 -4.94 -10.34
C VAL A 261 -7.25 -5.27 -8.85
N SER A 262 -6.50 -4.53 -8.03
CA SER A 262 -6.31 -4.87 -6.62
C SER A 262 -6.45 -3.67 -5.70
N ASN A 263 -6.93 -3.92 -4.48
CA ASN A 263 -6.77 -3.01 -3.34
C ASN A 263 -5.97 -3.69 -2.22
N ALA A 264 -5.96 -3.13 -1.02
CA ALA A 264 -5.22 -3.70 0.10
C ALA A 264 -5.63 -5.14 0.44
N TYR A 265 -6.93 -5.47 0.34
CA TYR A 265 -7.49 -6.73 0.85
C TYR A 265 -8.01 -7.67 -0.21
N PHE A 266 -8.47 -7.16 -1.36
CA PHE A 266 -9.13 -7.94 -2.40
C PHE A 266 -8.43 -7.74 -3.75
N SER A 267 -8.53 -8.76 -4.59
CA SER A 267 -8.02 -8.71 -5.95
C SER A 267 -8.99 -9.37 -6.91
N HIS A 268 -9.04 -8.81 -8.11
CA HIS A 268 -9.67 -9.38 -9.29
C HIS A 268 -8.56 -9.64 -10.30
N ALA A 269 -8.09 -10.88 -10.39
CA ALA A 269 -6.98 -11.26 -11.25
C ALA A 269 -7.44 -12.22 -12.35
N ILE A 270 -6.83 -12.09 -13.51
CA ILE A 270 -6.98 -13.02 -14.63
C ILE A 270 -5.58 -13.51 -15.05
N ALA A 271 -5.46 -14.82 -15.24
CA ALA A 271 -4.21 -15.46 -15.62
C ALA A 271 -4.41 -16.32 -16.88
N PRO A 272 -3.54 -16.24 -17.90
CA PRO A 272 -3.66 -17.08 -19.08
C PRO A 272 -3.27 -18.52 -18.74
N VAL A 273 -4.14 -19.49 -19.10
CA VAL A 273 -3.89 -20.93 -18.91
C VAL A 273 -3.48 -21.56 -20.22
N SER A 274 -4.25 -21.35 -21.28
CA SER A 274 -3.91 -21.83 -22.62
C SER A 274 -4.51 -20.92 -23.70
N GLY A 275 -3.91 -20.96 -24.87
CA GLY A 275 -4.35 -20.22 -26.04
C GLY A 275 -3.39 -20.39 -27.20
N PRO A 276 -3.76 -19.91 -28.40
CA PRO A 276 -2.92 -20.02 -29.60
C PRO A 276 -1.56 -19.32 -29.49
N ALA A 277 -1.50 -18.27 -28.68
CA ALA A 277 -0.29 -17.51 -28.38
C ALA A 277 -0.39 -16.88 -26.99
N ALA A 278 0.74 -16.42 -26.44
CA ALA A 278 0.76 -15.67 -25.19
C ALA A 278 0.12 -14.29 -25.38
N PRO A 279 -0.76 -13.86 -24.45
CA PRO A 279 -1.34 -12.52 -24.52
C PRO A 279 -0.35 -11.43 -24.10
N GLU A 280 -0.65 -10.19 -24.48
CA GLU A 280 -0.07 -9.00 -23.89
C GLU A 280 -0.86 -8.59 -22.64
N CYS A 281 -0.19 -7.94 -21.71
CA CYS A 281 -0.82 -7.33 -20.54
C CYS A 281 -0.95 -5.83 -20.71
N LEU A 282 -2.18 -5.35 -20.66
CA LEU A 282 -2.51 -3.94 -20.81
C LEU A 282 -3.23 -3.43 -19.57
N LEU A 283 -2.82 -2.27 -19.09
CA LEU A 283 -3.34 -1.63 -17.87
C LEU A 283 -3.94 -0.26 -18.23
N LEU A 284 -5.09 0.07 -17.65
CA LEU A 284 -5.76 1.36 -17.85
C LEU A 284 -6.49 1.80 -16.58
N VAL A 285 -6.45 3.09 -16.29
CA VAL A 285 -7.34 3.73 -15.33
C VAL A 285 -8.07 4.86 -16.04
N GLU A 286 -9.38 4.69 -16.24
CA GLU A 286 -10.25 5.72 -16.80
C GLU A 286 -10.86 6.53 -15.66
N GLN A 287 -10.58 7.83 -15.63
CA GLN A 287 -11.24 8.74 -14.70
C GLN A 287 -12.49 9.31 -15.36
N ARG A 288 -13.62 9.08 -14.72
CA ARG A 288 -14.90 9.61 -15.20
C ARG A 288 -15.19 10.92 -14.49
N TRP A 289 -14.83 12.02 -15.13
CA TRP A 289 -15.17 13.35 -14.70
C TRP A 289 -16.23 13.90 -15.66
N ASP A 290 -17.37 14.30 -15.14
CA ASP A 290 -18.29 15.12 -15.91
C ASP A 290 -17.80 16.57 -15.88
N SER A 291 -17.60 17.17 -17.04
CA SER A 291 -17.12 18.55 -17.18
C SER A 291 -18.03 19.58 -16.49
N ALA A 292 -19.30 19.25 -16.28
CA ALA A 292 -20.24 20.10 -15.54
C ALA A 292 -20.04 20.07 -14.02
N HIS A 293 -19.35 19.07 -13.48
CA HIS A 293 -19.22 18.81 -12.04
C HIS A 293 -17.79 18.88 -11.52
N HIS A 294 -16.81 19.32 -12.30
CA HIS A 294 -15.39 19.34 -11.93
C HIS A 294 -15.05 20.14 -10.65
N ALA A 295 -15.82 21.17 -10.34
CA ALA A 295 -15.57 22.00 -9.16
C ALA A 295 -15.91 21.27 -7.84
N HIS A 296 -16.72 20.21 -7.88
CA HIS A 296 -17.26 19.51 -6.71
C HIS A 296 -17.23 17.98 -6.88
N ALA A 297 -16.19 17.46 -7.51
CA ALA A 297 -16.06 16.02 -7.78
C ALA A 297 -16.16 15.14 -6.52
N SER A 298 -15.79 15.67 -5.35
CA SER A 298 -15.96 14.99 -4.06
C SER A 298 -17.42 14.95 -3.57
N GLU A 299 -18.29 15.77 -4.14
CA GLU A 299 -19.72 15.86 -3.79
C GLU A 299 -20.61 15.06 -4.75
N ASP A 300 -20.09 14.69 -5.93
CA ASP A 300 -20.80 13.87 -6.88
C ASP A 300 -20.62 12.38 -6.55
N PRO A 301 -21.67 11.66 -6.13
CA PRO A 301 -21.59 10.23 -5.83
C PRO A 301 -21.26 9.37 -7.07
N GLY A 302 -21.45 9.91 -8.28
CA GLY A 302 -21.08 9.27 -9.54
C GLY A 302 -19.63 9.51 -9.98
N ALA A 303 -18.91 10.44 -9.33
CA ALA A 303 -17.51 10.66 -9.63
C ALA A 303 -16.65 9.49 -9.17
N GLY A 304 -15.74 9.03 -10.04
CA GLY A 304 -14.89 7.89 -9.71
C GLY A 304 -13.95 7.52 -10.84
N ALA A 305 -13.30 6.39 -10.68
CA ALA A 305 -12.40 5.83 -11.67
C ALA A 305 -12.72 4.37 -11.96
N MET A 306 -12.57 3.99 -13.23
CA MET A 306 -12.62 2.60 -13.69
C MET A 306 -11.20 2.08 -13.84
N TYR A 307 -10.87 1.08 -13.07
CA TYR A 307 -9.59 0.37 -13.12
C TYR A 307 -9.75 -0.86 -13.99
N ARG A 308 -8.88 -1.03 -14.98
CA ARG A 308 -8.97 -2.14 -15.95
C ARG A 308 -7.61 -2.78 -16.15
N ALA A 309 -7.58 -4.10 -16.14
CA ALA A 309 -6.43 -4.89 -16.55
C ALA A 309 -6.91 -5.91 -17.58
N ARG A 310 -6.15 -6.05 -18.68
CA ARG A 310 -6.54 -6.81 -19.87
C ARG A 310 -5.48 -7.82 -20.25
N LEU A 311 -5.91 -9.00 -20.59
CA LEU A 311 -5.13 -9.97 -21.39
C LEU A 311 -5.55 -9.81 -22.84
N ALA A 312 -4.67 -9.29 -23.69
CA ALA A 312 -4.91 -9.08 -25.11
C ALA A 312 -4.13 -10.11 -25.94
N TYR A 313 -4.84 -11.03 -26.57
CA TYR A 313 -4.21 -12.03 -27.42
C TYR A 313 -3.92 -11.43 -28.80
N PRO A 314 -2.80 -11.80 -29.43
CA PRO A 314 -2.48 -11.34 -30.79
C PRO A 314 -3.50 -11.87 -31.78
N GLU A 315 -3.60 -11.16 -32.90
CA GLU A 315 -4.49 -11.53 -34.00
C GLU A 315 -4.17 -12.94 -34.51
N LYS A 316 -5.23 -13.73 -34.72
CA LYS A 316 -5.16 -15.08 -35.30
C LYS A 316 -6.17 -15.21 -36.43
N THR A 317 -5.72 -15.73 -37.58
CA THR A 317 -6.56 -16.10 -38.70
C THR A 317 -6.97 -17.56 -38.59
N LEU A 318 -8.28 -17.84 -38.74
CA LEU A 318 -8.87 -19.17 -38.77
C LEU A 318 -9.28 -19.51 -40.18
N ALA A 319 -8.88 -20.68 -40.68
CA ALA A 319 -9.42 -21.24 -41.90
C ALA A 319 -10.91 -21.61 -41.75
N PRO A 320 -11.66 -21.81 -42.84
CA PRO A 320 -13.04 -22.30 -42.75
C PRO A 320 -13.14 -23.58 -41.90
N ASN A 321 -14.07 -23.61 -40.96
CA ASN A 321 -14.29 -24.66 -39.97
C ASN A 321 -13.13 -24.87 -38.94
N GLU A 322 -12.13 -24.01 -38.92
CA GLU A 322 -11.10 -24.02 -37.87
C GLU A 322 -11.63 -23.34 -36.60
N SER A 323 -11.16 -23.82 -35.46
CA SER A 323 -11.50 -23.25 -34.14
C SER A 323 -10.22 -22.84 -33.40
N ALA A 324 -10.35 -21.79 -32.58
CA ALA A 324 -9.37 -21.42 -31.57
C ALA A 324 -10.00 -21.43 -30.19
N GLU A 325 -9.28 -21.92 -29.20
CA GLU A 325 -9.73 -21.98 -27.82
C GLU A 325 -8.76 -21.19 -26.94
N TYR A 326 -9.34 -20.40 -26.02
CA TYR A 326 -8.66 -19.55 -25.06
C TYR A 326 -9.15 -19.91 -23.67
N VAL A 327 -8.25 -20.24 -22.77
CA VAL A 327 -8.58 -20.57 -21.38
C VAL A 327 -7.83 -19.62 -20.45
N ALA A 328 -8.57 -18.99 -19.56
CA ALA A 328 -8.02 -18.15 -18.52
C ALA A 328 -8.57 -18.57 -17.15
N LEU A 329 -7.74 -18.45 -16.14
CA LEU A 329 -8.14 -18.53 -14.74
C LEU A 329 -8.53 -17.13 -14.27
N SER A 330 -9.65 -17.01 -13.57
CA SER A 330 -10.02 -15.78 -12.85
C SER A 330 -10.00 -16.05 -11.35
N TYR A 331 -9.25 -15.26 -10.62
CA TYR A 331 -9.26 -15.21 -9.16
C TYR A 331 -9.98 -13.94 -8.72
N ILE A 332 -11.08 -14.08 -8.00
CA ILE A 332 -11.88 -12.94 -7.50
C ILE A 332 -12.10 -13.16 -6.01
N GLY A 333 -11.27 -12.52 -5.17
CA GLY A 333 -11.35 -12.84 -3.75
C GLY A 333 -10.37 -12.08 -2.86
N PRO A 334 -10.34 -12.47 -1.57
CA PRO A 334 -9.44 -11.89 -0.58
C PRO A 334 -8.00 -12.31 -0.83
N LYS A 335 -7.06 -11.41 -0.52
CA LYS A 335 -5.60 -11.69 -0.63
C LYS A 335 -5.09 -12.54 0.54
N GLU A 336 -5.76 -13.66 0.82
CA GLU A 336 -5.31 -14.62 1.82
C GLU A 336 -4.10 -15.40 1.31
N ARG A 337 -3.02 -15.42 2.09
CA ARG A 337 -1.73 -15.98 1.67
C ARG A 337 -1.81 -17.46 1.32
N ASP A 338 -2.47 -18.23 2.16
CA ASP A 338 -2.58 -19.69 1.98
C ASP A 338 -3.39 -20.03 0.72
N ILE A 339 -4.43 -19.25 0.44
CA ILE A 339 -5.26 -19.41 -0.75
C ILE A 339 -4.48 -19.00 -1.99
N LEU A 340 -3.86 -17.79 -1.99
CA LEU A 340 -3.09 -17.30 -3.13
C LEU A 340 -1.87 -18.17 -3.45
N ALA A 341 -1.26 -18.81 -2.45
CA ALA A 341 -0.13 -19.71 -2.68
C ALA A 341 -0.52 -20.96 -3.46
N THR A 342 -1.77 -21.41 -3.35
CA THR A 342 -2.30 -22.60 -4.03
C THR A 342 -3.18 -22.26 -5.24
N ALA A 343 -3.57 -21.01 -5.38
CA ALA A 343 -4.40 -20.54 -6.48
C ALA A 343 -3.77 -20.83 -7.85
N GLY A 344 -4.59 -21.25 -8.81
CA GLY A 344 -4.13 -21.69 -10.12
C GLY A 344 -3.14 -22.86 -10.08
N GLY A 345 -3.17 -23.68 -9.01
CA GLY A 345 -2.18 -24.75 -8.81
C GLY A 345 -0.78 -24.23 -8.51
N GLY A 346 -0.63 -22.99 -8.08
CA GLY A 346 0.64 -22.33 -7.78
C GLY A 346 1.44 -21.89 -9.02
N GLN A 347 0.89 -22.03 -10.23
CA GLN A 347 1.60 -21.80 -11.50
C GLN A 347 1.67 -20.32 -11.91
N HIS A 348 0.67 -19.49 -11.49
CA HIS A 348 0.48 -18.13 -11.99
C HIS A 348 1.04 -17.03 -11.08
N ARG A 349 1.88 -17.37 -10.08
CA ARG A 349 2.50 -16.41 -9.18
C ARG A 349 1.49 -15.50 -8.45
N LEU A 350 0.25 -15.94 -8.22
CA LEU A 350 -0.82 -15.13 -7.63
C LEU A 350 -0.50 -14.66 -6.20
N ILE A 351 0.43 -15.31 -5.51
CA ILE A 351 0.93 -14.86 -4.19
C ILE A 351 1.59 -13.46 -4.25
N GLU A 352 2.10 -13.06 -5.41
CA GLU A 352 2.72 -11.74 -5.62
C GLU A 352 1.69 -10.58 -5.71
N LEU A 353 0.37 -10.90 -5.70
CA LEU A 353 -0.69 -9.90 -5.48
C LEU A 353 -0.54 -9.21 -4.12
N ILE A 354 0.12 -9.86 -3.15
CA ILE A 354 0.41 -9.28 -1.84
C ILE A 354 1.69 -8.46 -1.92
N ASP A 355 1.55 -7.14 -1.88
CA ASP A 355 2.69 -6.23 -1.84
C ASP A 355 3.19 -6.03 -0.40
N LEU A 356 4.38 -6.53 -0.12
CA LEU A 356 5.04 -6.35 1.17
C LEU A 356 6.01 -5.16 1.20
N GLY A 357 6.06 -4.37 0.12
CA GLY A 357 6.84 -3.15 0.02
C GLY A 357 8.36 -3.37 0.01
N PHE A 358 9.11 -2.29 0.26
CA PHE A 358 10.58 -2.28 0.19
C PHE A 358 11.25 -3.31 1.15
N PHE A 359 10.67 -3.52 2.33
CA PHE A 359 11.20 -4.46 3.32
C PHE A 359 10.58 -5.86 3.22
N ALA A 360 10.17 -6.29 2.02
CA ALA A 360 9.45 -7.55 1.79
C ALA A 360 10.16 -8.78 2.39
N LEU A 361 11.50 -8.83 2.37
CA LEU A 361 12.25 -9.95 2.95
C LEU A 361 12.00 -10.06 4.48
N ILE A 362 12.06 -8.94 5.18
CA ILE A 362 11.78 -8.90 6.63
C ILE A 362 10.30 -9.18 6.87
N ALA A 363 9.42 -8.57 6.08
CA ALA A 363 7.98 -8.76 6.17
C ALA A 363 7.58 -10.23 6.00
N LYS A 364 8.16 -10.96 5.04
CA LYS A 364 7.92 -12.41 4.84
C LYS A 364 8.24 -13.22 6.11
N VAL A 365 9.37 -12.93 6.77
CA VAL A 365 9.76 -13.61 8.01
C VAL A 365 8.78 -13.28 9.14
N LEU A 366 8.41 -12.00 9.29
CA LEU A 366 7.48 -11.57 10.34
C LEU A 366 6.08 -12.18 10.14
N VAL A 367 5.61 -12.23 8.90
CA VAL A 367 4.34 -12.86 8.53
C VAL A 367 4.36 -14.35 8.83
N ALA A 368 5.40 -15.07 8.40
CA ALA A 368 5.52 -16.51 8.65
C ALA A 368 5.50 -16.80 10.16
N PHE A 369 6.19 -15.97 10.95
CA PHE A 369 6.16 -16.09 12.42
C PHE A 369 4.76 -15.79 12.98
N LEU A 370 4.11 -14.73 12.50
CA LEU A 370 2.75 -14.34 12.94
C LEU A 370 1.74 -15.46 12.68
N LEU A 371 1.75 -16.04 11.47
CA LEU A 371 0.90 -17.17 11.10
C LEU A 371 1.20 -18.40 11.98
N LYS A 372 2.47 -18.68 12.26
CA LYS A 372 2.86 -19.79 13.14
C LYS A 372 2.37 -19.59 14.58
N VAL A 373 2.46 -18.37 15.10
CA VAL A 373 1.91 -18.07 16.44
C VAL A 373 0.40 -18.21 16.43
N HIS A 374 -0.27 -17.68 15.40
CA HIS A 374 -1.72 -17.78 15.28
C HIS A 374 -2.22 -19.23 15.15
N SER A 375 -1.47 -20.10 14.49
CA SER A 375 -1.83 -21.54 14.40
C SER A 375 -1.82 -22.26 15.76
N VAL A 376 -1.08 -21.73 16.74
CA VAL A 376 -1.03 -22.27 18.12
C VAL A 376 -2.00 -21.54 19.04
N ILE A 377 -2.09 -20.22 18.90
CA ILE A 377 -2.96 -19.33 19.67
C ILE A 377 -3.90 -18.64 18.69
N PRO A 378 -5.14 -19.13 18.49
CA PRO A 378 -6.03 -18.61 17.44
C PRO A 378 -6.62 -17.24 17.81
N ASN A 379 -5.75 -16.26 18.07
CA ASN A 379 -6.07 -14.89 18.39
C ASN A 379 -5.03 -13.96 17.79
N TRP A 380 -5.42 -13.17 16.80
CA TRP A 380 -4.52 -12.27 16.06
C TRP A 380 -3.92 -11.17 16.93
N GLY A 381 -4.69 -10.58 17.85
CA GLY A 381 -4.17 -9.55 18.76
C GLY A 381 -3.08 -10.10 19.67
N VAL A 382 -3.28 -11.31 20.22
CA VAL A 382 -2.25 -12.00 21.01
C VAL A 382 -1.04 -12.35 20.14
N ALA A 383 -1.25 -12.80 18.90
CA ALA A 383 -0.16 -13.10 17.98
C ALA A 383 0.72 -11.87 17.69
N ILE A 384 0.11 -10.68 17.53
CA ILE A 384 0.84 -9.41 17.38
C ILE A 384 1.66 -9.10 18.63
N ILE A 385 1.11 -9.31 19.84
CA ILE A 385 1.82 -9.09 21.10
C ILE A 385 3.02 -10.05 21.21
N VAL A 386 2.84 -11.34 20.94
CA VAL A 386 3.91 -12.35 20.98
C VAL A 386 5.01 -12.03 19.97
N LEU A 387 4.63 -11.65 18.75
CA LEU A 387 5.57 -11.19 17.73
C LEU A 387 6.40 -10.00 18.22
N THR A 388 5.74 -9.01 18.85
CA THR A 388 6.40 -7.81 19.36
C THR A 388 7.41 -8.16 20.48
N VAL A 389 7.01 -9.01 21.42
CA VAL A 389 7.88 -9.49 22.50
C VAL A 389 9.09 -10.22 21.93
N THR A 390 8.87 -11.15 20.99
CA THR A 390 9.94 -11.94 20.36
C THR A 390 10.92 -11.04 19.60
N ALA A 391 10.41 -10.10 18.78
CA ALA A 391 11.25 -9.14 18.07
C ALA A 391 12.09 -8.29 19.04
N ARG A 392 11.51 -7.85 20.15
CA ARG A 392 12.22 -7.09 21.20
C ARG A 392 13.32 -7.91 21.88
N VAL A 393 13.05 -9.16 22.19
CA VAL A 393 14.04 -10.06 22.81
C VAL A 393 15.20 -10.29 21.84
N LEU A 394 14.93 -10.55 20.57
CA LEU A 394 15.95 -10.74 19.53
C LEU A 394 16.81 -9.49 19.31
N LEU A 395 16.19 -8.30 19.34
CA LEU A 395 16.88 -7.02 19.16
C LEU A 395 17.51 -6.47 20.45
N PHE A 396 17.28 -7.12 21.59
CA PHE A 396 17.81 -6.68 22.89
C PHE A 396 19.34 -6.52 22.91
N PRO A 397 20.15 -7.49 22.45
CA PRO A 397 21.61 -7.34 22.42
C PRO A 397 22.07 -6.11 21.65
N LEU A 398 21.39 -5.79 20.55
CA LEU A 398 21.70 -4.63 19.72
C LEU A 398 21.33 -3.31 20.41
N SER A 399 20.29 -3.30 21.27
CA SER A 399 19.84 -2.12 21.99
C SER A 399 20.63 -1.82 23.28
N LEU A 400 21.31 -2.81 23.86
CA LEU A 400 22.09 -2.66 25.10
C LEU A 400 23.16 -1.56 25.08
N PRO A 401 24.01 -1.42 24.04
CA PRO A 401 24.99 -0.33 23.99
C PRO A 401 24.36 1.07 24.00
N GLY A 402 23.21 1.22 23.33
CA GLY A 402 22.44 2.46 23.33
C GLY A 402 21.89 2.81 24.72
N LEU A 403 21.30 1.82 25.40
CA LEU A 403 20.80 1.99 26.77
C LEU A 403 21.90 2.36 27.76
N LYS A 404 23.07 1.71 27.68
CA LYS A 404 24.23 2.05 28.51
C LYS A 404 24.70 3.48 28.24
N ASN A 405 24.72 3.89 26.98
CA ASN A 405 25.06 5.26 26.60
C ASN A 405 24.04 6.28 27.14
N THR A 406 22.76 5.95 27.11
CA THR A 406 21.67 6.76 27.69
C THR A 406 21.86 6.99 29.19
N ILE A 407 22.28 5.96 29.95
CA ILE A 407 22.58 6.08 31.38
C ILE A 407 23.75 7.02 31.62
N ARG A 408 24.86 6.86 30.87
CA ARG A 408 26.03 7.75 30.94
C ARG A 408 25.68 9.20 30.61
N MET A 409 24.86 9.43 29.60
CA MET A 409 24.35 10.76 29.26
C MET A 409 23.59 11.41 30.40
N ARG A 410 22.84 10.62 31.18
CA ARG A 410 22.13 11.13 32.37
C ARG A 410 23.09 11.48 33.51
N GLU A 411 24.16 10.72 33.68
CA GLU A 411 25.18 10.99 34.71
C GLU A 411 25.91 12.32 34.48
N ILE A 412 26.17 12.69 33.24
CA ILE A 412 26.83 13.97 32.88
C ILE A 412 25.85 15.13 32.78
N LYS A 413 24.54 14.92 32.98
CA LYS A 413 23.53 15.97 32.88
C LYS A 413 23.82 17.20 33.75
N PRO A 414 24.20 17.09 35.05
CA PRO A 414 24.52 18.27 35.87
C PRO A 414 25.67 19.09 35.32
N GLU A 415 26.73 18.46 34.78
CA GLU A 415 27.83 19.20 34.13
C GLU A 415 27.34 19.88 32.83
N MET A 416 26.45 19.23 32.10
CA MET A 416 25.84 19.78 30.89
C MET A 416 24.95 20.99 31.19
N ASP A 417 24.16 20.92 32.26
CA ASP A 417 23.28 22.03 32.68
C ASP A 417 24.11 23.24 33.13
N ALA A 418 25.19 23.03 33.91
CA ALA A 418 26.14 24.08 34.31
C ALA A 418 26.83 24.73 33.09
N LEU A 419 27.20 23.92 32.07
CA LEU A 419 27.80 24.41 30.84
C LEU A 419 26.82 25.23 30.01
N ASN A 420 25.56 24.79 29.93
CA ASN A 420 24.49 25.52 29.24
C ASN A 420 24.20 26.88 29.87
N GLU A 421 24.27 26.97 31.21
CA GLU A 421 24.10 28.23 31.93
C GLU A 421 25.33 29.16 31.69
N LYS A 422 26.56 28.60 31.73
CA LYS A 422 27.80 29.37 31.53
C LYS A 422 27.89 30.02 30.13
N TYR A 423 27.43 29.33 29.11
CA TYR A 423 27.48 29.78 27.72
C TYR A 423 26.08 30.09 27.14
N LYS A 424 25.20 30.62 27.97
CA LYS A 424 23.82 30.90 27.60
C LYS A 424 23.67 31.85 26.40
N ASP A 425 24.54 32.84 26.36
CA ASP A 425 24.48 33.93 25.38
C ASP A 425 25.37 33.67 24.14
N ASP A 426 26.16 32.60 24.15
CA ASP A 426 27.02 32.22 23.02
C ASP A 426 26.74 30.77 22.57
N PRO A 427 25.80 30.58 21.60
CA PRO A 427 25.42 29.25 21.09
C PRO A 427 26.59 28.49 20.45
N GLN A 428 27.59 29.21 19.87
CA GLN A 428 28.72 28.59 19.20
C GLN A 428 29.70 28.01 20.22
N GLN A 429 30.09 28.78 21.23
CA GLN A 429 30.95 28.28 22.31
C GLN A 429 30.25 27.18 23.12
N ARG A 430 28.94 27.31 23.36
CA ARG A 430 28.14 26.25 24.00
C ARG A 430 28.23 24.93 23.26
N GLY A 431 28.08 24.95 21.92
CA GLY A 431 28.20 23.73 21.09
C GLY A 431 29.59 23.08 21.16
N LEU A 432 30.65 23.88 21.12
CA LEU A 432 32.03 23.39 21.23
C LEU A 432 32.30 22.78 22.61
N ALA A 433 31.90 23.45 23.68
CA ALA A 433 32.06 22.97 25.04
C ALA A 433 31.23 21.69 25.32
N GLN A 434 30.03 21.55 24.73
CA GLN A 434 29.25 20.32 24.80
C GLN A 434 29.96 19.15 24.10
N MET A 435 30.53 19.35 22.92
CA MET A 435 31.31 18.32 22.23
C MET A 435 32.55 17.89 23.02
N GLU A 436 33.21 18.84 23.66
CA GLU A 436 34.37 18.56 24.51
C GLU A 436 33.98 17.75 25.75
N LEU A 437 32.84 18.10 26.40
CA LEU A 437 32.29 17.35 27.53
C LEU A 437 31.94 15.89 27.13
N TRP A 438 31.30 15.69 26.00
CA TRP A 438 31.00 14.35 25.49
C TRP A 438 32.26 13.55 25.23
N ARG A 439 33.28 14.17 24.66
CA ARG A 439 34.57 13.53 24.40
C ARG A 439 35.29 13.18 25.70
N LYS A 440 35.26 14.06 26.70
CA LYS A 440 35.86 13.84 28.03
C LYS A 440 35.27 12.61 28.72
N HIS A 441 33.96 12.43 28.63
CA HIS A 441 33.24 11.30 29.27
C HIS A 441 33.08 10.08 28.35
N ASN A 442 33.69 10.06 27.15
CA ASN A 442 33.52 8.99 26.16
C ASN A 442 32.04 8.68 25.83
N VAL A 443 31.19 9.71 25.79
CA VAL A 443 29.78 9.61 25.48
C VAL A 443 29.57 10.09 24.05
N ASN A 444 28.84 9.29 23.29
CA ASN A 444 28.47 9.64 21.91
C ASN A 444 26.95 9.81 21.82
N PRO A 445 26.43 11.03 21.56
CA PRO A 445 24.99 11.28 21.49
C PRO A 445 24.31 10.43 20.41
N PHE A 446 25.01 10.10 19.32
CA PHE A 446 24.46 9.29 18.22
C PHE A 446 24.28 7.82 18.57
N LYS A 447 25.07 7.28 19.52
CA LYS A 447 24.91 5.86 19.97
C LYS A 447 23.58 5.61 20.66
N GLY A 448 22.90 6.65 21.16
CA GLY A 448 21.57 6.54 21.77
C GLY A 448 20.46 6.32 20.75
N CYS A 449 20.60 6.80 19.52
CA CYS A 449 19.58 6.67 18.46
C CYS A 449 19.81 5.45 17.55
N VAL A 450 21.00 4.83 17.55
CA VAL A 450 21.32 3.64 16.73
C VAL A 450 20.31 2.49 16.95
N PRO A 451 19.89 2.13 18.16
CA PRO A 451 18.88 1.08 18.35
C PRO A 451 17.54 1.42 17.72
N GLN A 452 17.17 2.70 17.75
CA GLN A 452 15.91 3.17 17.12
C GLN A 452 15.99 3.06 15.61
N LEU A 453 17.11 3.48 15.01
CA LEU A 453 17.33 3.35 13.55
C LEU A 453 17.37 1.88 13.12
N ALA A 454 18.01 1.01 13.91
CA ALA A 454 18.06 -0.43 13.63
C ALA A 454 16.67 -1.11 13.72
N SER A 455 15.73 -0.56 14.48
CA SER A 455 14.36 -1.08 14.59
C SER A 455 13.43 -0.53 13.49
N MET A 456 13.82 0.53 12.77
CA MET A 456 12.98 1.11 11.70
C MET A 456 12.61 0.13 10.58
N PRO A 457 13.54 -0.67 10.02
CA PRO A 457 13.18 -1.66 9.00
C PRO A 457 12.12 -2.66 9.47
N VAL A 458 12.22 -3.09 10.73
CA VAL A 458 11.22 -4.00 11.34
C VAL A 458 9.87 -3.29 11.50
N TRP A 459 9.89 -2.02 11.92
CA TRP A 459 8.69 -1.22 12.05
C TRP A 459 7.98 -1.02 10.70
N PHE A 460 8.73 -0.64 9.65
CA PHE A 460 8.17 -0.48 8.30
C PHE A 460 7.64 -1.80 7.73
N ALA A 461 8.38 -2.90 7.93
CA ALA A 461 7.94 -4.21 7.50
C ALA A 461 6.64 -4.65 8.20
N LEU A 462 6.51 -4.39 9.50
CA LEU A 462 5.28 -4.66 10.25
C LEU A 462 4.13 -3.75 9.81
N TYR A 463 4.42 -2.47 9.60
CA TYR A 463 3.43 -1.52 9.11
C TYR A 463 2.81 -1.97 7.79
N THR A 464 3.64 -2.27 6.79
CA THR A 464 3.17 -2.76 5.49
C THR A 464 2.43 -4.09 5.63
N THR A 465 2.98 -5.02 6.42
CA THR A 465 2.35 -6.32 6.68
C THR A 465 0.95 -6.19 7.27
N LEU A 466 0.80 -5.37 8.33
CA LEU A 466 -0.49 -5.23 9.02
C LEU A 466 -1.51 -4.44 8.20
N GLN A 467 -1.06 -3.52 7.34
CA GLN A 467 -1.94 -2.80 6.42
C GLN A 467 -2.49 -3.67 5.28
N THR A 468 -1.69 -4.64 4.82
CA THR A 468 -2.08 -5.52 3.70
C THR A 468 -2.59 -6.88 4.16
N ALA A 469 -2.59 -7.14 5.47
CA ALA A 469 -3.04 -8.41 6.03
C ALA A 469 -4.57 -8.50 6.03
N VAL A 470 -5.12 -9.13 5.00
CA VAL A 470 -6.55 -9.45 4.94
C VAL A 470 -6.96 -10.40 6.08
N GLU A 471 -6.01 -11.12 6.65
CA GLU A 471 -6.19 -11.99 7.80
C GLU A 471 -6.71 -11.23 9.02
N LEU A 472 -6.40 -9.93 9.14
CA LEU A 472 -6.86 -9.04 10.21
C LEU A 472 -8.20 -8.35 9.91
N TYR A 473 -8.68 -8.47 8.67
CA TYR A 473 -9.91 -7.84 8.24
C TYR A 473 -11.11 -8.37 9.02
N ASN A 474 -11.88 -7.47 9.62
CA ASN A 474 -13.09 -7.78 10.41
C ASN A 474 -12.84 -8.74 11.60
N ILE A 475 -11.62 -8.73 12.16
CA ILE A 475 -11.24 -9.54 13.32
C ILE A 475 -11.33 -8.71 14.60
N PRO A 476 -12.20 -9.08 15.55
CA PRO A 476 -12.32 -8.37 16.83
C PRO A 476 -11.17 -8.68 17.78
N PHE A 477 -10.74 -7.69 18.57
CA PHE A 477 -9.80 -7.86 19.66
C PHE A 477 -10.03 -6.80 20.74
N LEU A 478 -10.16 -7.20 22.00
CA LEU A 478 -10.55 -6.32 23.11
C LEU A 478 -11.83 -5.54 22.79
N TRP A 479 -11.74 -4.22 22.70
CA TRP A 479 -12.86 -3.33 22.31
C TRP A 479 -12.86 -2.95 20.83
N PHE A 480 -11.89 -3.43 20.07
CA PHE A 480 -11.84 -3.20 18.63
C PHE A 480 -12.74 -4.20 17.92
N PRO A 481 -13.72 -3.76 17.12
CA PRO A 481 -14.50 -4.66 16.29
C PRO A 481 -13.70 -5.20 15.10
N ASP A 482 -12.65 -4.47 14.69
CA ASP A 482 -11.83 -4.79 13.53
C ASP A 482 -10.40 -4.27 13.72
N LEU A 483 -9.42 -5.17 13.78
CA LEU A 483 -8.00 -4.83 13.92
C LEU A 483 -7.43 -4.12 12.68
N SER A 484 -8.07 -4.25 11.53
CA SER A 484 -7.66 -3.61 10.28
C SER A 484 -8.11 -2.14 10.20
N GLN A 485 -9.00 -1.71 11.08
CA GLN A 485 -9.51 -0.34 11.14
C GLN A 485 -8.96 0.44 12.33
N SER A 486 -9.13 1.76 12.30
CA SER A 486 -8.75 2.63 13.42
C SER A 486 -9.64 2.37 14.63
N ASP A 487 -9.12 2.67 15.83
CA ASP A 487 -9.86 2.55 17.09
C ASP A 487 -11.10 3.47 17.09
N PRO A 488 -12.32 2.90 17.13
CA PRO A 488 -13.55 3.69 17.10
C PRO A 488 -13.76 4.52 18.36
N MET A 489 -13.16 4.12 19.50
CA MET A 489 -13.27 4.82 20.78
C MET A 489 -12.12 5.80 21.03
N PHE A 490 -11.10 5.83 20.16
CA PHE A 490 -9.89 6.64 20.27
C PHE A 490 -9.09 6.43 21.58
N ILE A 491 -9.35 5.38 22.33
CA ILE A 491 -8.67 5.08 23.61
C ILE A 491 -7.20 4.75 23.34
N LEU A 492 -6.93 3.86 22.38
CA LEU A 492 -5.58 3.37 22.09
C LEU A 492 -4.62 4.48 21.66
N PRO A 493 -4.98 5.42 20.76
CA PRO A 493 -4.13 6.56 20.41
C PRO A 493 -3.69 7.40 21.62
N PHE A 494 -4.61 7.72 22.52
CA PHE A 494 -4.28 8.49 23.72
C PHE A 494 -3.41 7.71 24.71
N VAL A 495 -3.67 6.42 24.88
CA VAL A 495 -2.83 5.54 25.71
C VAL A 495 -1.42 5.44 25.15
N ILE A 496 -1.28 5.29 23.84
CA ILE A 496 0.03 5.28 23.15
C ILE A 496 0.74 6.63 23.36
N GLY A 497 0.04 7.76 23.15
CA GLY A 497 0.59 9.10 23.41
C GLY A 497 1.11 9.25 24.83
N GLY A 498 0.36 8.75 25.81
CA GLY A 498 0.77 8.72 27.22
C GLY A 498 2.04 7.87 27.45
N THR A 499 2.12 6.67 26.84
CA THR A 499 3.34 5.84 26.93
C THR A 499 4.55 6.48 26.28
N TYR A 500 4.38 7.13 25.12
CA TYR A 500 5.46 7.89 24.46
C TYR A 500 5.90 9.08 25.31
N PHE A 501 4.96 9.78 25.95
CA PHE A 501 5.30 10.87 26.87
C PHE A 501 6.11 10.37 28.08
N VAL A 502 5.72 9.25 28.70
CA VAL A 502 6.49 8.62 29.78
C VAL A 502 7.88 8.21 29.29
N GLN A 503 7.97 7.58 28.13
CA GLN A 503 9.24 7.16 27.52
C GLN A 503 10.15 8.37 27.26
N GLN A 504 9.58 9.48 26.73
CA GLN A 504 10.33 10.72 26.48
C GLN A 504 10.87 11.35 27.76
N ARG A 505 10.09 11.29 28.86
CA ARG A 505 10.57 11.73 30.17
C ARG A 505 11.71 10.89 30.75
N MET A 506 11.74 9.62 30.40
CA MET A 506 12.81 8.71 30.83
C MET A 506 14.08 8.89 30.00
N MET A 507 14.03 9.48 28.82
CA MET A 507 15.20 9.77 28.00
C MET A 507 15.96 10.97 28.59
N PRO A 508 17.33 10.91 28.68
CA PRO A 508 18.12 12.07 29.08
C PRO A 508 17.95 13.16 28.02
N GLN A 509 17.69 14.36 28.49
CA GLN A 509 17.65 15.51 27.61
C GLN A 509 19.08 15.74 27.07
N GLN A 510 19.24 15.58 25.75
CA GLN A 510 20.47 15.92 25.08
C GLN A 510 20.58 17.45 25.07
N GLY A 511 21.69 18.01 25.61
CA GLY A 511 21.88 19.43 25.72
C GLY A 511 21.49 20.19 24.44
N GLY A 512 20.64 21.18 24.60
CA GLY A 512 20.11 21.99 23.51
C GLY A 512 19.32 23.17 24.09
N ASP A 513 18.74 23.98 23.22
CA ASP A 513 17.85 25.05 23.61
C ASP A 513 16.69 24.49 24.47
N PRO A 514 16.35 25.07 25.63
CA PRO A 514 15.21 24.68 26.46
C PRO A 514 13.89 24.58 25.68
N VAL A 515 13.75 25.37 24.62
CA VAL A 515 12.59 25.37 23.74
C VAL A 515 12.55 24.10 22.91
N GLN A 516 13.68 23.68 22.33
CA GLN A 516 13.80 22.42 21.59
C GLN A 516 13.50 21.22 22.48
N GLN A 517 13.95 21.23 23.74
CA GLN A 517 13.66 20.16 24.71
C GLN A 517 12.15 20.08 25.01
N LYS A 518 11.49 21.20 25.23
CA LYS A 518 10.03 21.24 25.44
C LYS A 518 9.27 20.77 24.21
N MET A 519 9.71 21.16 23.02
CA MET A 519 9.13 20.72 21.76
C MET A 519 9.20 19.19 21.62
N MET A 520 10.37 18.59 21.83
CA MET A 520 10.52 17.14 21.79
C MET A 520 9.68 16.42 22.85
N MET A 521 9.54 17.02 24.04
CA MET A 521 8.81 16.40 25.16
C MET A 521 7.29 16.40 24.96
N TYR A 522 6.71 17.44 24.35
CA TYR A 522 5.26 17.60 24.23
C TYR A 522 4.75 17.42 22.80
N MET A 523 5.44 18.00 21.82
CA MET A 523 4.98 17.99 20.44
C MET A 523 5.11 16.60 19.80
N MET A 524 6.22 15.91 20.05
CA MET A 524 6.46 14.59 19.47
C MET A 524 5.43 13.54 19.95
N PRO A 525 5.15 13.35 21.26
CA PRO A 525 4.06 12.47 21.68
C PRO A 525 2.69 12.92 21.16
N GLY A 526 2.41 14.22 21.14
CA GLY A 526 1.18 14.77 20.60
C GLY A 526 1.00 14.46 19.11
N MET A 527 2.05 14.65 18.31
CA MET A 527 2.04 14.31 16.90
C MET A 527 1.80 12.81 16.66
N PHE A 528 2.47 11.94 17.43
CA PHE A 528 2.23 10.49 17.36
C PHE A 528 0.81 10.11 17.77
N THR A 529 0.24 10.77 18.78
CA THR A 529 -1.17 10.56 19.17
C THR A 529 -2.10 10.88 18.01
N VAL A 530 -1.92 12.06 17.39
CA VAL A 530 -2.73 12.49 16.24
C VAL A 530 -2.56 11.51 15.07
N PHE A 531 -1.34 11.09 14.78
CA PHE A 531 -1.08 10.13 13.70
C PHE A 531 -1.77 8.78 13.95
N MET A 532 -1.76 8.31 15.20
CA MET A 532 -2.38 7.05 15.60
C MET A 532 -3.92 7.04 15.51
N LEU A 533 -4.58 8.21 15.49
CA LEU A 533 -6.03 8.30 15.31
C LEU A 533 -6.49 7.67 13.97
N PHE A 534 -5.59 7.58 13.00
CA PHE A 534 -5.91 7.21 11.62
C PHE A 534 -5.34 5.85 11.22
N LEU A 535 -4.49 5.27 12.07
CA LEU A 535 -3.85 3.99 11.79
C LEU A 535 -4.69 2.80 12.26
N PRO A 536 -4.52 1.62 11.65
CA PRO A 536 -5.19 0.40 12.09
C PRO A 536 -4.91 0.05 13.54
N ALA A 537 -5.94 -0.43 14.25
CA ALA A 537 -5.84 -0.83 15.66
C ALA A 537 -4.78 -1.93 15.88
N GLY A 538 -4.60 -2.86 14.94
CA GLY A 538 -3.56 -3.89 14.99
C GLY A 538 -2.14 -3.29 15.06
N LEU A 539 -1.87 -2.23 14.29
CA LEU A 539 -0.61 -1.49 14.39
C LEU A 539 -0.50 -0.75 15.72
N GLY A 540 -1.61 -0.21 16.21
CA GLY A 540 -1.68 0.40 17.54
C GLY A 540 -1.33 -0.56 18.67
N VAL A 541 -1.86 -1.79 18.63
CA VAL A 541 -1.53 -2.86 19.59
C VAL A 541 -0.02 -3.15 19.56
N TYR A 542 0.57 -3.26 18.37
CA TYR A 542 2.02 -3.41 18.24
C TYR A 542 2.77 -2.25 18.87
N MET A 543 2.40 -0.99 18.54
CA MET A 543 3.11 0.20 19.02
C MET A 543 2.98 0.37 20.54
N PHE A 544 1.81 0.12 21.09
CA PHE A 544 1.59 0.12 22.53
C PHE A 544 2.47 -0.92 23.24
N THR A 545 2.40 -2.17 22.79
CA THR A 545 3.21 -3.28 23.35
C THR A 545 4.69 -2.97 23.27
N ASN A 546 5.15 -2.47 22.12
CA ASN A 546 6.53 -2.08 21.89
C ASN A 546 6.99 -0.94 22.82
N SER A 547 6.12 0.07 23.07
CA SER A 547 6.40 1.17 24.02
C SER A 547 6.50 0.67 25.47
N VAL A 548 5.55 -0.15 25.90
CA VAL A 548 5.55 -0.73 27.26
C VAL A 548 6.81 -1.56 27.48
N LEU A 549 7.18 -2.41 26.53
CA LEU A 549 8.42 -3.20 26.60
C LEU A 549 9.66 -2.31 26.62
N ALA A 550 9.69 -1.21 25.86
CA ALA A 550 10.80 -0.25 25.88
C ALA A 550 10.96 0.42 27.26
N ILE A 551 9.85 0.87 27.86
CA ILE A 551 9.83 1.45 29.20
C ILE A 551 10.32 0.43 30.22
N THR A 552 9.80 -0.80 30.18
CA THR A 552 10.19 -1.89 31.10
C THR A 552 11.67 -2.24 30.96
N GLN A 553 12.15 -2.34 29.72
CA GLN A 553 13.55 -2.61 29.41
C GLN A 553 14.46 -1.50 29.95
N GLN A 554 14.13 -0.24 29.70
CA GLN A 554 14.89 0.91 30.18
C GLN A 554 14.92 0.95 31.72
N TRP A 555 13.75 0.81 32.35
CA TRP A 555 13.63 0.78 33.80
C TRP A 555 14.46 -0.36 34.43
N SER A 556 14.41 -1.55 33.85
CA SER A 556 15.17 -2.71 34.30
C SER A 556 16.68 -2.46 34.24
N VAL A 557 17.19 -1.99 33.10
CA VAL A 557 18.62 -1.71 32.91
C VAL A 557 19.09 -0.59 33.87
N GLU A 558 18.30 0.46 34.07
CA GLU A 558 18.59 1.52 35.05
C GLU A 558 18.65 0.97 36.49
N ARG A 559 17.70 0.11 36.88
CA ARG A 559 17.67 -0.48 38.23
C ARG A 559 18.88 -1.36 38.46
N PHE A 560 19.27 -2.18 37.47
CA PHE A 560 20.49 -3.01 37.57
C PHE A 560 21.76 -2.16 37.63
N ALA A 561 21.87 -1.09 36.82
CA ALA A 561 23.00 -0.19 36.84
C ALA A 561 23.16 0.51 38.21
N ARG A 562 22.07 1.04 38.79
CA ARG A 562 22.07 1.63 40.14
C ARG A 562 22.47 0.63 41.23
N LYS A 563 21.99 -0.62 41.17
CA LYS A 563 22.38 -1.66 42.12
C LYS A 563 23.88 -2.01 42.01
N ALA A 564 24.42 -2.10 40.80
CA ALA A 564 25.82 -2.34 40.55
C ALA A 564 26.71 -1.22 41.10
N GLN A 565 26.29 0.05 40.99
CA GLN A 565 26.98 1.19 41.58
C GLN A 565 26.89 1.24 43.09
N ALA A 566 25.76 0.87 43.68
CA ALA A 566 25.58 0.80 45.14
C ALA A 566 26.33 -0.38 45.79
N GLY A 567 26.51 -1.49 45.05
CA GLY A 567 27.27 -2.66 45.50
C GLY A 567 28.81 -2.53 45.37
N SER A 568 29.27 -1.63 44.52
CA SER A 568 30.69 -1.22 44.36
C SER A 568 31.01 -0.08 45.31
N GLY A 569 30.99 -0.36 46.64
CA GLY A 569 31.16 0.62 47.69
C GLY A 569 32.21 1.68 47.41
N ASN A 570 31.80 2.95 47.53
CA ASN A 570 32.61 4.15 47.76
C ASN A 570 34.10 4.11 47.32
N ILE A 571 34.36 4.09 46.04
CA ILE A 571 35.63 4.62 45.53
C ILE A 571 35.37 6.11 45.28
N SER A 572 35.46 6.90 46.33
CA SER A 572 35.67 8.34 46.20
C SER A 572 37.00 8.52 45.46
N VAL A 573 36.92 8.80 44.16
CA VAL A 573 38.06 9.34 43.42
C VAL A 573 38.35 10.70 44.02
N LYS A 574 39.28 10.76 44.98
CA LYS A 574 39.97 11.98 45.38
C LYS A 574 40.60 12.54 44.09
N VAL A 575 39.98 13.54 43.51
CA VAL A 575 40.61 14.39 42.53
C VAL A 575 41.77 15.07 43.27
N LYS A 576 42.97 14.53 43.07
CA LYS A 576 44.21 15.17 43.46
C LYS A 576 44.30 16.44 42.60
N GLY A 577 44.13 17.60 43.24
CA GLY A 577 44.35 18.87 42.64
C GLY A 577 45.81 18.96 42.17
N GLU A 578 46.05 18.83 40.90
CA GLU A 578 47.26 19.28 40.27
C GLU A 578 47.09 20.70 39.81
N GLY A 579 48.00 21.54 40.32
CA GLY A 579 47.96 22.96 40.28
C GLY A 579 47.76 23.60 38.91
N GLU A 580 46.98 24.61 39.00
CA GLU A 580 46.81 25.67 38.02
C GLU A 580 48.17 26.21 37.59
N LYS A 581 48.72 25.76 36.48
CA LYS A 581 49.80 26.45 35.78
C LYS A 581 49.18 27.54 34.94
N ALA A 582 49.26 28.77 35.46
CA ALA A 582 48.96 29.98 34.76
C ALA A 582 49.76 30.06 33.45
N LEU A 583 49.08 30.21 32.34
CA LEU A 583 49.68 30.55 31.06
C LEU A 583 50.24 31.98 31.13
N PRO A 584 51.44 32.23 30.63
CA PRO A 584 52.04 33.58 30.64
C PRO A 584 51.26 34.52 29.69
N PRO A 585 51.21 35.83 30.01
CA PRO A 585 50.50 36.80 29.21
C PRO A 585 51.21 37.01 27.85
N LYS A 586 50.41 37.02 26.78
CA LYS A 586 50.92 37.41 25.45
C LYS A 586 51.39 38.83 25.46
N SER A 587 52.71 39.04 25.15
CA SER A 587 53.32 40.33 24.94
C SER A 587 52.68 41.02 23.72
N GLU A 588 52.19 42.23 23.95
CA GLU A 588 51.88 43.21 22.90
C GLU A 588 53.14 43.57 22.17
N LYS A 589 53.29 43.29 20.88
CA LYS A 589 54.23 43.89 19.99
C LYS A 589 53.65 45.20 19.47
N LYS A 590 54.25 46.32 19.97
CA LYS A 590 54.16 47.64 19.38
C LYS A 590 54.82 47.61 18.01
N ASP A 591 54.08 47.78 16.95
CA ASP A 591 54.66 48.17 15.66
C ASP A 591 54.86 49.70 15.60
N SER A 592 56.12 50.11 15.61
CA SER A 592 56.50 51.47 15.32
C SER A 592 56.62 51.65 13.80
N LYS A 593 56.07 52.76 13.35
CA LYS A 593 56.24 53.40 12.04
C LYS A 593 57.61 53.27 11.45
N ARG A 594 57.73 53.05 10.16
CA ARG A 594 58.66 53.80 9.28
C ARG A 594 58.02 53.95 7.89
N ALA A 595 57.94 55.23 7.54
CA ALA A 595 57.68 55.75 6.22
C ALA A 595 58.91 55.64 5.32
N GLY A 596 58.73 55.61 4.01
CA GLY A 596 59.75 56.07 3.08
C GLY A 596 59.78 55.32 1.75
N ALA A 597 59.29 55.97 0.76
CA ALA A 597 59.75 56.18 -0.61
C ALA A 597 60.34 55.01 -1.45
N SER A 598 59.72 54.67 -2.49
CA SER A 598 60.04 54.88 -3.93
C SER A 598 58.99 54.16 -4.77
#